data_b61a091dd3662e719e898bc57530f3c1
#
_entry.id   b61a091dd3662e719e898bc57530f3c1
#
_cell.length_a   1.000
_cell.length_b   1.000
_cell.length_c   1.000
_cell.angle_alpha   90.00
_cell.angle_beta   90.00
_cell.angle_gamma   90.00
#
_symmetry.space_group_name_H-M   'P 1'
#
loop_
_entity.id
_entity.type
_entity.pdbx_description
1 polymer ?
#
loop_
_entity_poly.entity_id
_entity_poly.type
_entity_poly.pdbx_seq_one_letter_code
_entity_poly.pdbx_strand_id
1 'polypeptide(L)'
;MSGYLALTVTLDGVDPEAAEAAVFEAGAVSVTLTDAADDAILEPAPGEVRLWPRTVLQALFPPESAGPGAIIALAAALGIPADHIQAGHVADRAWEREWLKDFHSMRFGRRLWIVPHHESPPEDPEAVVVRLDPGLAFGTGTHPSTALCLTWLDARLAAGARVIDYGCGSGVLAVAAARLGAPGVDAFDIDPQALIATRDNAAANAVGALVRVHEEAATLPTEVDVVVANILAGTLVELAPRLCAHLAPGGQLVLAGILKQQVHEVRVGFAPWLELAVFAERDGWSALAGRKP
;
A
#
# COMPACT_ATOMS: atom_id res chain seq x y z
N MET A 1 13.38 -25.40 -20.97
CA MET A 1 13.41 -24.52 -19.79
C MET A 1 12.31 -23.51 -20.01
N SER A 2 11.23 -23.60 -19.24
CA SER A 2 10.12 -22.64 -19.29
C SER A 2 10.55 -21.39 -18.53
N GLY A 3 10.61 -20.26 -19.19
CA GLY A 3 10.94 -18.97 -18.57
C GLY A 3 10.87 -17.87 -19.61
N TYR A 4 10.69 -16.65 -19.14
CA TYR A 4 10.61 -15.45 -19.97
C TYR A 4 12.01 -14.86 -20.21
N LEU A 5 12.24 -14.26 -21.39
CA LEU A 5 13.38 -13.40 -21.62
C LEU A 5 13.06 -12.00 -21.11
N ALA A 6 13.81 -11.53 -20.13
CA ALA A 6 13.73 -10.14 -19.66
C ALA A 6 14.74 -9.28 -20.43
N LEU A 7 14.26 -8.24 -21.07
CA LEU A 7 15.09 -7.22 -21.73
C LEU A 7 14.95 -5.91 -20.93
N THR A 8 16.09 -5.37 -20.50
CA THR A 8 16.13 -4.16 -19.65
C THR A 8 16.91 -3.08 -20.37
N VAL A 9 16.38 -1.86 -20.38
CA VAL A 9 17.01 -0.70 -21.02
C VAL A 9 16.70 0.57 -20.25
N THR A 10 17.67 1.49 -20.17
CA THR A 10 17.42 2.85 -19.66
C THR A 10 16.93 3.73 -20.81
N LEU A 11 15.81 4.41 -20.59
CA LEU A 11 15.21 5.31 -21.57
C LEU A 11 15.85 6.69 -21.44
N ASP A 12 16.83 6.98 -22.30
CA ASP A 12 17.44 8.30 -22.38
C ASP A 12 16.80 9.08 -23.53
N GLY A 13 15.93 10.04 -23.20
CA GLY A 13 15.27 10.91 -24.18
C GLY A 13 14.18 10.23 -25.02
N VAL A 14 13.78 9.01 -24.67
CA VAL A 14 12.65 8.29 -25.27
C VAL A 14 11.42 8.48 -24.38
N ASP A 15 10.30 8.85 -24.99
CA ASP A 15 9.03 8.94 -24.28
C ASP A 15 8.60 7.56 -23.76
N PRO A 16 8.43 7.37 -22.46
CA PRO A 16 8.11 6.08 -21.87
C PRO A 16 6.78 5.47 -22.33
N GLU A 17 5.75 6.29 -22.58
CA GLU A 17 4.46 5.79 -23.09
C GLU A 17 4.61 5.26 -24.52
N ALA A 18 5.33 6.00 -25.37
CA ALA A 18 5.65 5.55 -26.73
C ALA A 18 6.55 4.31 -26.72
N ALA A 19 7.50 4.24 -25.77
CA ALA A 19 8.36 3.07 -25.59
C ALA A 19 7.57 1.83 -25.18
N GLU A 20 6.64 1.96 -24.23
CA GLU A 20 5.77 0.89 -23.78
C GLU A 20 4.93 0.33 -24.94
N ALA A 21 4.26 1.19 -25.70
CA ALA A 21 3.47 0.80 -26.86
C ALA A 21 4.32 0.04 -27.90
N ALA A 22 5.50 0.58 -28.25
CA ALA A 22 6.40 -0.03 -29.21
C ALA A 22 6.93 -1.39 -28.76
N VAL A 23 7.14 -1.58 -27.46
CA VAL A 23 7.62 -2.82 -26.87
C VAL A 23 6.54 -3.91 -26.87
N PHE A 24 5.28 -3.55 -26.62
CA PHE A 24 4.16 -4.49 -26.79
C PHE A 24 3.97 -4.89 -28.25
N GLU A 25 4.10 -3.95 -29.20
CA GLU A 25 4.07 -4.28 -30.64
C GLU A 25 5.23 -5.21 -31.05
N ALA A 26 6.36 -5.10 -30.39
CA ALA A 26 7.51 -6.00 -30.61
C ALA A 26 7.31 -7.41 -30.01
N GLY A 27 6.17 -7.66 -29.33
CA GLY A 27 5.79 -8.98 -28.82
C GLY A 27 6.08 -9.22 -27.34
N ALA A 28 6.34 -8.18 -26.56
CA ALA A 28 6.41 -8.30 -25.12
C ALA A 28 5.03 -8.61 -24.52
N VAL A 29 4.99 -9.39 -23.44
CA VAL A 29 3.77 -9.73 -22.70
C VAL A 29 3.62 -8.92 -21.41
N SER A 30 4.69 -8.25 -20.98
CA SER A 30 4.70 -7.37 -19.82
C SER A 30 5.76 -6.30 -19.98
N VAL A 31 5.44 -5.10 -19.55
CA VAL A 31 6.38 -3.98 -19.43
C VAL A 31 6.31 -3.41 -18.02
N THR A 32 7.47 -3.13 -17.44
CA THR A 32 7.61 -2.48 -16.14
C THR A 32 8.53 -1.29 -16.29
N LEU A 33 8.08 -0.14 -15.82
CA LEU A 33 8.89 1.08 -15.73
C LEU A 33 9.34 1.26 -14.28
N THR A 34 10.64 1.48 -14.09
CA THR A 34 11.24 1.72 -12.77
C THR A 34 12.20 2.90 -12.83
N ASP A 35 12.53 3.46 -11.67
CA ASP A 35 13.56 4.48 -11.58
C ASP A 35 14.97 3.88 -11.70
N ALA A 36 15.86 4.60 -12.36
CA ALA A 36 17.28 4.26 -12.48
C ALA A 36 18.13 4.82 -11.33
N ALA A 37 17.61 5.78 -10.55
CA ALA A 37 18.39 6.58 -9.61
C ALA A 37 17.84 6.60 -8.18
N ASP A 38 16.75 5.84 -7.90
CA ASP A 38 16.02 5.86 -6.62
C ASP A 38 15.44 7.25 -6.26
N ASP A 39 15.03 7.98 -7.31
CA ASP A 39 14.39 9.29 -7.16
C ASP A 39 12.93 9.13 -6.71
N ALA A 40 12.57 9.68 -5.57
CA ALA A 40 11.19 9.65 -5.09
C ALA A 40 10.29 10.49 -5.99
N ILE A 41 9.36 9.86 -6.70
CA ILE A 41 8.23 10.58 -7.31
C ILE A 41 7.22 10.86 -6.22
N LEU A 42 7.11 12.14 -5.87
CA LEU A 42 5.99 12.63 -5.08
C LEU A 42 4.72 12.55 -5.92
N GLU A 43 3.61 12.35 -5.25
CA GLU A 43 2.27 12.18 -5.79
C GLU A 43 1.99 13.11 -7.00
N PRO A 44 1.72 12.57 -8.19
CA PRO A 44 1.34 13.40 -9.33
C PRO A 44 -0.04 14.03 -9.08
N ALA A 45 -0.27 15.23 -9.59
CA ALA A 45 -1.61 15.82 -9.59
C ALA A 45 -2.59 14.95 -10.39
N PRO A 46 -3.90 14.97 -10.08
CA PRO A 46 -4.90 14.21 -10.85
C PRO A 46 -4.78 14.44 -12.35
N GLY A 47 -4.48 13.38 -13.13
CA GLY A 47 -4.25 13.44 -14.57
C GLY A 47 -2.82 13.79 -14.98
N GLU A 48 -1.90 14.00 -14.05
CA GLU A 48 -0.48 14.18 -14.34
C GLU A 48 0.24 12.82 -14.25
N VAL A 49 0.84 12.38 -15.36
CA VAL A 49 1.76 11.22 -15.34
C VAL A 49 3.16 11.77 -15.14
N ARG A 50 3.70 11.63 -13.93
CA ARG A 50 5.12 11.94 -13.67
C ARG A 50 5.94 10.69 -13.83
N LEU A 51 6.87 10.74 -14.75
CA LEU A 51 7.87 9.70 -14.95
C LEU A 51 9.21 10.16 -14.34
N TRP A 52 10.03 9.20 -13.95
CA TRP A 52 11.35 9.49 -13.41
C TRP A 52 12.23 10.16 -14.49
N PRO A 53 13.10 11.09 -14.10
CA PRO A 53 14.03 11.74 -15.03
C PRO A 53 14.91 10.71 -15.78
N ARG A 54 15.16 9.56 -15.15
CA ARG A 54 15.87 8.42 -15.72
C ARG A 54 15.04 7.17 -15.48
N THR A 55 14.30 6.75 -16.49
CA THR A 55 13.41 5.59 -16.43
C THR A 55 14.12 4.36 -17.01
N VAL A 56 14.04 3.25 -16.28
CA VAL A 56 14.42 1.92 -16.76
C VAL A 56 13.15 1.19 -17.21
N LEU A 57 13.16 0.73 -18.46
CA LEU A 57 12.12 -0.15 -18.98
C LEU A 57 12.60 -1.59 -18.92
N GLN A 58 11.81 -2.46 -18.33
CA GLN A 58 11.98 -3.91 -18.38
C GLN A 58 10.80 -4.54 -19.12
N ALA A 59 11.08 -5.30 -20.17
CA ALA A 59 10.11 -6.01 -20.99
C ALA A 59 10.27 -7.52 -20.86
N LEU A 60 9.19 -8.26 -20.72
CA LEU A 60 9.20 -9.71 -20.70
C LEU A 60 8.71 -10.26 -22.05
N PHE A 61 9.49 -11.13 -22.65
CA PHE A 61 9.16 -11.84 -23.88
C PHE A 61 8.92 -13.32 -23.57
N PRO A 62 7.88 -13.94 -24.15
CA PRO A 62 7.57 -15.34 -23.90
C PRO A 62 8.63 -16.27 -24.51
N PRO A 63 8.76 -17.50 -24.01
CA PRO A 63 9.81 -18.44 -24.42
C PRO A 63 9.94 -18.67 -25.92
N GLU A 64 8.81 -18.68 -26.63
CA GLU A 64 8.73 -18.83 -28.09
C GLU A 64 9.31 -17.66 -28.86
N SER A 65 9.32 -16.46 -28.26
CA SER A 65 9.89 -15.23 -28.83
C SER A 65 11.26 -14.90 -28.25
N ALA A 66 11.73 -15.67 -27.26
CA ALA A 66 12.96 -15.42 -26.51
C ALA A 66 14.20 -15.78 -27.33
N GLY A 67 14.75 -14.81 -28.04
CA GLY A 67 15.95 -15.01 -28.84
C GLY A 67 16.63 -13.69 -29.27
N PRO A 68 17.73 -13.73 -30.01
CA PRO A 68 18.40 -12.53 -30.53
C PRO A 68 17.47 -11.62 -31.33
N GLY A 69 16.39 -12.19 -31.93
CA GLY A 69 15.37 -11.44 -32.66
C GLY A 69 14.60 -10.46 -31.79
N ALA A 70 14.31 -10.83 -30.53
CA ALA A 70 13.62 -9.94 -29.59
C ALA A 70 14.46 -8.70 -29.25
N ILE A 71 15.78 -8.87 -29.07
CA ILE A 71 16.69 -7.75 -28.81
C ILE A 71 16.72 -6.79 -30.02
N ILE A 72 16.80 -7.37 -31.24
CA ILE A 72 16.82 -6.57 -32.48
C ILE A 72 15.49 -5.84 -32.67
N ALA A 73 14.37 -6.53 -32.42
CA ALA A 73 13.03 -5.93 -32.51
C ALA A 73 12.85 -4.78 -31.52
N LEU A 74 13.27 -4.99 -30.27
CA LEU A 74 13.20 -3.96 -29.23
C LEU A 74 14.13 -2.77 -29.56
N ALA A 75 15.36 -3.03 -29.99
CA ALA A 75 16.31 -1.98 -30.39
C ALA A 75 15.75 -1.12 -31.55
N ALA A 76 15.15 -1.76 -32.55
CA ALA A 76 14.52 -1.09 -33.68
C ALA A 76 13.28 -0.28 -33.25
N ALA A 77 12.43 -0.84 -32.39
CA ALA A 77 11.22 -0.20 -31.88
C ALA A 77 11.52 1.07 -31.07
N LEU A 78 12.59 1.02 -30.26
CA LEU A 78 13.03 2.14 -29.43
C LEU A 78 14.01 3.10 -30.11
N GLY A 79 14.52 2.74 -31.30
CA GLY A 79 15.52 3.55 -32.01
C GLY A 79 16.87 3.63 -31.29
N ILE A 80 17.25 2.60 -30.52
CA ILE A 80 18.47 2.54 -29.71
C ILE A 80 19.42 1.45 -30.20
N PRO A 81 20.73 1.52 -29.91
CA PRO A 81 21.66 0.44 -30.17
C PRO A 81 21.33 -0.83 -29.36
N ALA A 82 21.46 -2.01 -29.98
CA ALA A 82 21.13 -3.28 -29.35
C ALA A 82 22.03 -3.63 -28.14
N ASP A 83 23.24 -3.09 -28.09
CA ASP A 83 24.21 -3.24 -26.99
C ASP A 83 23.83 -2.43 -25.74
N HIS A 84 22.85 -1.51 -25.83
CA HIS A 84 22.26 -0.83 -24.69
C HIS A 84 21.19 -1.68 -23.98
N ILE A 85 20.77 -2.81 -24.57
CA ILE A 85 19.77 -3.70 -24.02
C ILE A 85 20.44 -4.82 -23.24
N GLN A 86 20.15 -4.91 -21.96
CA GLN A 86 20.59 -6.02 -21.12
C GLN A 86 19.58 -7.16 -21.20
N ALA A 87 20.05 -8.37 -21.48
CA ALA A 87 19.23 -9.57 -21.52
C ALA A 87 19.41 -10.40 -20.26
N GLY A 88 18.31 -10.77 -19.64
CA GLY A 88 18.24 -11.65 -18.48
C GLY A 88 17.23 -12.77 -18.72
N HIS A 89 17.29 -13.82 -17.92
CA HIS A 89 16.31 -14.91 -17.95
C HIS A 89 15.47 -14.86 -16.66
N VAL A 90 14.15 -14.74 -16.80
CA VAL A 90 13.22 -14.86 -15.69
C VAL A 90 12.62 -16.25 -15.78
N ALA A 91 12.98 -17.14 -14.85
CA ALA A 91 12.40 -18.48 -14.78
C ALA A 91 10.90 -18.34 -14.53
N ASP A 92 10.11 -19.21 -15.17
CA ASP A 92 8.69 -19.35 -14.87
C ASP A 92 8.59 -19.99 -13.49
N ARG A 93 8.53 -19.14 -12.47
CA ARG A 93 8.34 -19.52 -11.08
C ARG A 93 6.95 -19.08 -10.69
N ALA A 94 6.31 -19.85 -9.82
CA ALA A 94 5.09 -19.40 -9.14
C ALA A 94 5.46 -18.21 -8.23
N TRP A 95 5.55 -17.02 -8.83
CA TRP A 95 5.88 -15.75 -8.16
C TRP A 95 4.98 -15.50 -6.97
N GLU A 96 3.77 -16.05 -6.99
CA GLU A 96 2.79 -15.98 -5.91
C GLU A 96 3.30 -16.55 -4.58
N ARG A 97 4.40 -17.29 -4.55
CA ARG A 97 4.92 -17.93 -3.34
C ARG A 97 6.37 -17.60 -2.97
N GLU A 98 7.17 -17.02 -3.87
CA GLU A 98 8.58 -16.76 -3.53
C GLU A 98 8.73 -15.62 -2.52
N TRP A 99 7.98 -14.56 -2.66
CA TRP A 99 7.97 -13.44 -1.72
C TRP A 99 7.30 -13.78 -0.36
N LEU A 100 6.48 -14.85 -0.29
CA LEU A 100 5.97 -15.38 0.98
C LEU A 100 7.08 -15.90 1.89
N LYS A 101 8.23 -16.31 1.31
CA LYS A 101 9.36 -16.84 2.09
C LYS A 101 10.09 -15.77 2.89
N ASP A 102 10.02 -14.52 2.44
CA ASP A 102 10.66 -13.38 3.07
C ASP A 102 9.69 -12.60 3.98
N PHE A 103 8.41 -13.03 4.02
CA PHE A 103 7.42 -12.43 4.90
C PHE A 103 7.35 -13.19 6.22
N HIS A 104 7.89 -12.57 7.26
CA HIS A 104 7.99 -13.13 8.59
C HIS A 104 7.09 -12.42 9.60
N SER A 105 6.87 -13.06 10.75
CA SER A 105 6.12 -12.46 11.84
C SER A 105 6.72 -11.15 12.30
N MET A 106 5.90 -10.11 12.40
CA MET A 106 6.30 -8.76 12.76
C MET A 106 5.53 -8.28 13.98
N ARG A 107 6.24 -7.63 14.92
CA ARG A 107 5.65 -7.04 16.12
C ARG A 107 5.48 -5.53 15.94
N PHE A 108 4.31 -5.03 16.31
CA PHE A 108 3.97 -3.62 16.29
C PHE A 108 3.54 -3.18 17.70
N GLY A 109 4.27 -2.22 18.27
CA GLY A 109 4.02 -1.81 19.64
C GLY A 109 4.40 -2.90 20.67
N ARG A 110 3.50 -3.16 21.65
CA ARG A 110 3.75 -4.07 22.76
C ARG A 110 3.16 -5.46 22.59
N ARG A 111 1.93 -5.56 22.07
CA ARG A 111 1.16 -6.80 22.01
C ARG A 111 0.79 -7.26 20.61
N LEU A 112 0.67 -6.30 19.66
CA LEU A 112 0.17 -6.60 18.33
C LEU A 112 1.23 -7.27 17.46
N TRP A 113 0.82 -8.35 16.79
CA TRP A 113 1.65 -9.10 15.85
C TRP A 113 0.91 -9.35 14.55
N ILE A 114 1.58 -9.16 13.43
CA ILE A 114 1.16 -9.68 12.13
C ILE A 114 1.94 -10.97 11.90
N VAL A 115 1.23 -12.06 11.69
CA VAL A 115 1.81 -13.41 11.59
C VAL A 115 1.31 -14.09 10.33
N PRO A 116 2.20 -14.48 9.40
CA PRO A 116 1.84 -15.28 8.23
C PRO A 116 1.17 -16.58 8.62
N HIS A 117 0.33 -17.14 7.72
CA HIS A 117 -0.35 -18.41 8.00
C HIS A 117 0.60 -19.59 8.14
N HIS A 118 1.78 -19.53 7.51
CA HIS A 118 2.79 -20.58 7.57
C HIS A 118 3.66 -20.54 8.83
N GLU A 119 3.62 -19.47 9.63
CA GLU A 119 4.38 -19.33 10.86
C GLU A 119 3.53 -19.59 12.10
N SER A 120 4.17 -20.06 13.17
CA SER A 120 3.54 -20.20 14.48
C SER A 120 3.41 -18.83 15.16
N PRO A 121 2.33 -18.57 15.90
CA PRO A 121 2.21 -17.34 16.68
C PRO A 121 3.24 -17.33 17.82
N PRO A 122 3.58 -16.13 18.33
CA PRO A 122 4.46 -16.01 19.49
C PRO A 122 3.88 -16.72 20.73
N GLU A 123 4.72 -17.29 21.56
CA GLU A 123 4.34 -17.93 22.84
C GLU A 123 4.09 -16.91 23.96
N ASP A 124 3.55 -15.75 23.63
CA ASP A 124 3.21 -14.69 24.58
C ASP A 124 1.69 -14.68 24.80
N PRO A 125 1.19 -14.94 26.02
CA PRO A 125 -0.24 -14.97 26.32
C PRO A 125 -0.92 -13.60 26.14
N GLU A 126 -0.16 -12.49 26.16
CA GLU A 126 -0.68 -11.16 25.90
C GLU A 126 -0.65 -10.79 24.40
N ALA A 127 -0.07 -11.63 23.54
CA ALA A 127 0.03 -11.34 22.13
C ALA A 127 -1.37 -11.24 21.46
N VAL A 128 -1.58 -10.15 20.78
CA VAL A 128 -2.73 -9.95 19.88
C VAL A 128 -2.27 -10.27 18.47
N VAL A 129 -2.72 -11.40 17.96
CA VAL A 129 -2.26 -11.92 16.66
C VAL A 129 -3.27 -11.60 15.58
N VAL A 130 -2.79 -11.01 14.50
CA VAL A 130 -3.48 -10.87 13.21
C VAL A 130 -2.80 -11.79 12.21
N ARG A 131 -3.55 -12.75 11.68
CA ARG A 131 -3.12 -13.63 10.60
C ARG A 131 -3.27 -12.90 9.28
N LEU A 132 -2.18 -12.75 8.56
CA LEU A 132 -2.17 -12.10 7.27
C LEU A 132 -1.08 -12.69 6.39
N ASP A 133 -1.50 -13.15 5.22
CA ASP A 133 -0.56 -13.39 4.13
C ASP A 133 -0.59 -12.17 3.21
N PRO A 134 0.55 -11.73 2.71
CA PRO A 134 0.57 -10.68 1.72
C PRO A 134 -0.25 -11.11 0.48
N GLY A 135 -1.11 -10.24 0.01
CA GLY A 135 -1.97 -10.42 -1.16
C GLY A 135 -1.76 -9.31 -2.20
N LEU A 136 -2.66 -9.23 -3.16
CA LEU A 136 -2.66 -8.17 -4.18
C LEU A 136 -3.07 -6.81 -3.59
N ALA A 137 -3.78 -6.78 -2.47
CA ALA A 137 -4.19 -5.54 -1.82
C ALA A 137 -3.05 -4.94 -0.99
N PHE A 138 -2.93 -3.60 -1.03
CA PHE A 138 -1.96 -2.85 -0.24
C PHE A 138 -2.21 -3.01 1.27
N GLY A 139 -1.14 -2.93 2.07
CA GLY A 139 -1.25 -2.92 3.54
C GLY A 139 -0.93 -4.25 4.20
N THR A 140 0.23 -4.85 3.90
CA THR A 140 0.71 -6.10 4.53
C THR A 140 1.36 -5.91 5.90
N GLY A 141 1.48 -4.67 6.36
CA GLY A 141 2.24 -4.32 7.57
C GLY A 141 3.72 -4.04 7.33
N THR A 142 4.30 -4.49 6.23
CA THR A 142 5.72 -4.24 5.90
C THR A 142 6.02 -2.79 5.58
N HIS A 143 5.06 -2.07 5.00
CA HIS A 143 5.25 -0.66 4.68
C HIS A 143 5.34 0.19 5.97
N PRO A 144 6.31 1.12 6.08
CA PRO A 144 6.49 1.94 7.27
C PRO A 144 5.24 2.69 7.74
N SER A 145 4.43 3.22 6.83
CA SER A 145 3.19 3.92 7.17
C SER A 145 2.16 3.02 7.86
N THR A 146 1.99 1.78 7.37
CA THR A 146 1.11 0.78 7.98
C THR A 146 1.63 0.38 9.36
N ALA A 147 2.95 0.18 9.50
CA ALA A 147 3.59 -0.12 10.78
C ALA A 147 3.34 0.97 11.83
N LEU A 148 3.36 2.24 11.43
CA LEU A 148 3.07 3.38 12.31
C LEU A 148 1.62 3.36 12.81
N CYS A 149 0.64 3.08 11.93
CA CYS A 149 -0.77 2.95 12.31
C CYS A 149 -0.99 1.77 13.28
N LEU A 150 -0.42 0.59 12.98
CA LEU A 150 -0.51 -0.58 13.85
C LEU A 150 0.10 -0.31 15.23
N THR A 151 1.23 0.40 15.26
CA THR A 151 1.87 0.81 16.53
C THR A 151 0.97 1.78 17.31
N TRP A 152 0.30 2.70 16.62
CA TRP A 152 -0.64 3.60 17.27
C TRP A 152 -1.84 2.85 17.84
N LEU A 153 -2.43 1.93 17.07
CA LEU A 153 -3.56 1.11 17.52
C LEU A 153 -3.22 0.31 18.77
N ASP A 154 -2.07 -0.38 18.79
CA ASP A 154 -1.63 -1.13 19.97
C ASP A 154 -1.42 -0.24 21.21
N ALA A 155 -0.89 0.97 21.01
CA ALA A 155 -0.51 1.86 22.11
C ALA A 155 -1.69 2.70 22.65
N ARG A 156 -2.69 3.01 21.82
CA ARG A 156 -3.65 4.08 22.09
C ARG A 156 -5.12 3.70 21.89
N LEU A 157 -5.44 2.60 21.21
CA LEU A 157 -6.83 2.20 21.01
C LEU A 157 -7.44 1.83 22.35
N ALA A 158 -8.47 2.55 22.76
CA ALA A 158 -9.21 2.22 23.96
C ALA A 158 -10.10 0.99 23.74
N ALA A 159 -10.20 0.12 24.72
CA ALA A 159 -11.14 -0.99 24.67
C ALA A 159 -12.57 -0.44 24.52
N GLY A 160 -13.35 -1.04 23.62
CA GLY A 160 -14.72 -0.60 23.35
C GLY A 160 -14.84 0.56 22.37
N ALA A 161 -13.75 1.10 21.84
CA ALA A 161 -13.78 2.18 20.86
C ALA A 161 -14.35 1.71 19.50
N ARG A 162 -15.26 2.51 18.92
CA ARG A 162 -15.74 2.33 17.55
C ARG A 162 -14.75 2.96 16.58
N VAL A 163 -14.41 2.23 15.53
CA VAL A 163 -13.34 2.59 14.62
C VAL A 163 -13.83 2.66 13.18
N ILE A 164 -13.36 3.65 12.42
CA ILE A 164 -13.42 3.64 10.96
C ILE A 164 -12.00 3.45 10.45
N ASP A 165 -11.82 2.50 9.52
CA ASP A 165 -10.64 2.32 8.67
C ASP A 165 -10.96 2.86 7.27
N TYR A 166 -10.48 4.05 6.97
CA TYR A 166 -10.79 4.77 5.74
C TYR A 166 -9.64 4.62 4.73
N GLY A 167 -9.90 3.94 3.62
CA GLY A 167 -8.85 3.45 2.71
C GLY A 167 -8.24 2.16 3.26
N CYS A 168 -9.09 1.14 3.49
CA CYS A 168 -8.73 -0.03 4.29
C CYS A 168 -7.76 -1.00 3.58
N GLY A 169 -7.67 -0.97 2.23
CA GLY A 169 -6.79 -1.87 1.49
C GLY A 169 -7.01 -3.34 1.85
N SER A 170 -6.00 -3.99 2.39
CA SER A 170 -6.08 -5.38 2.88
C SER A 170 -6.99 -5.54 4.11
N GLY A 171 -7.40 -4.45 4.76
CA GLY A 171 -8.14 -4.45 6.02
C GLY A 171 -7.28 -4.74 7.25
N VAL A 172 -5.97 -4.71 7.15
CA VAL A 172 -5.08 -5.05 8.27
C VAL A 172 -5.31 -4.16 9.49
N LEU A 173 -5.58 -2.86 9.29
CA LEU A 173 -5.85 -1.93 10.39
C LEU A 173 -7.21 -2.20 11.03
N ALA A 174 -8.25 -2.47 10.20
CA ALA A 174 -9.57 -2.86 10.68
C ALA A 174 -9.53 -4.16 11.49
N VAL A 175 -8.85 -5.19 10.98
CA VAL A 175 -8.68 -6.48 11.66
C VAL A 175 -7.88 -6.29 12.96
N ALA A 176 -6.81 -5.51 12.93
CA ALA A 176 -6.00 -5.21 14.12
C ALA A 176 -6.83 -4.49 15.19
N ALA A 177 -7.62 -3.48 14.81
CA ALA A 177 -8.50 -2.77 15.73
C ALA A 177 -9.53 -3.71 16.38
N ALA A 178 -10.18 -4.59 15.60
CA ALA A 178 -11.12 -5.57 16.10
C ALA A 178 -10.44 -6.57 17.08
N ARG A 179 -9.25 -7.07 16.73
CA ARG A 179 -8.44 -7.97 17.58
C ARG A 179 -7.96 -7.29 18.87
N LEU A 180 -7.75 -5.98 18.86
CA LEU A 180 -7.37 -5.18 20.02
C LEU A 180 -8.57 -4.81 20.94
N GLY A 181 -9.79 -5.19 20.54
CA GLY A 181 -10.98 -5.05 21.39
C GLY A 181 -11.99 -3.97 20.94
N ALA A 182 -11.89 -3.49 19.71
CA ALA A 182 -12.95 -2.68 19.11
C ALA A 182 -14.22 -3.54 18.91
N PRO A 183 -15.39 -3.13 19.41
CA PRO A 183 -16.63 -3.90 19.32
C PRO A 183 -17.27 -3.81 17.93
N GLY A 184 -16.79 -2.88 17.09
CA GLY A 184 -17.22 -2.68 15.71
C GLY A 184 -16.21 -1.80 14.98
N VAL A 185 -15.84 -2.23 13.77
CA VAL A 185 -14.98 -1.50 12.87
C VAL A 185 -15.70 -1.36 11.53
N ASP A 186 -15.81 -0.15 11.03
CA ASP A 186 -16.38 0.15 9.73
C ASP A 186 -15.22 0.42 8.76
N ALA A 187 -15.06 -0.41 7.74
CA ALA A 187 -13.97 -0.33 6.77
C ALA A 187 -14.51 0.13 5.40
N PHE A 188 -13.79 1.02 4.75
CA PHE A 188 -14.15 1.55 3.44
C PHE A 188 -12.92 1.69 2.54
N ASP A 189 -13.09 1.38 1.28
CA ASP A 189 -12.13 1.67 0.22
C ASP A 189 -12.86 1.98 -1.08
N ILE A 190 -12.20 2.72 -1.99
CA ILE A 190 -12.71 2.99 -3.35
C ILE A 190 -12.46 1.80 -4.29
N ASP A 191 -11.51 0.93 -3.96
CA ASP A 191 -11.17 -0.25 -4.74
C ASP A 191 -12.00 -1.46 -4.30
N PRO A 192 -12.85 -2.03 -5.18
CA PRO A 192 -13.61 -3.24 -4.88
C PRO A 192 -12.75 -4.44 -4.46
N GLN A 193 -11.51 -4.56 -4.97
CA GLN A 193 -10.59 -5.63 -4.59
C GLN A 193 -10.13 -5.50 -3.13
N ALA A 194 -9.90 -4.27 -2.67
CA ALA A 194 -9.60 -3.97 -1.27
C ALA A 194 -10.76 -4.42 -0.35
N LEU A 195 -12.01 -4.17 -0.76
CA LEU A 195 -13.19 -4.57 0.01
C LEU A 195 -13.32 -6.10 0.13
N ILE A 196 -12.99 -6.83 -0.94
CA ILE A 196 -12.96 -8.31 -0.93
C ILE A 196 -11.85 -8.77 0.03
N ALA A 197 -10.63 -8.25 -0.14
CA ALA A 197 -9.50 -8.63 0.71
C ALA A 197 -9.76 -8.35 2.19
N THR A 198 -10.39 -7.21 2.51
CA THR A 198 -10.79 -6.87 3.90
C THR A 198 -11.78 -7.87 4.47
N ARG A 199 -12.81 -8.30 3.70
CA ARG A 199 -13.78 -9.32 4.15
C ARG A 199 -13.09 -10.66 4.41
N ASP A 200 -12.23 -11.09 3.50
CA ASP A 200 -11.51 -12.35 3.60
C ASP A 200 -10.55 -12.37 4.79
N ASN A 201 -9.77 -11.32 4.99
CA ASN A 201 -8.86 -11.19 6.11
C ASN A 201 -9.61 -11.09 7.46
N ALA A 202 -10.73 -10.39 7.51
CA ALA A 202 -11.56 -10.34 8.71
C ALA A 202 -12.14 -11.73 9.06
N ALA A 203 -12.58 -12.50 8.06
CA ALA A 203 -13.07 -13.87 8.24
C ALA A 203 -11.93 -14.80 8.71
N ALA A 204 -10.75 -14.75 8.08
CA ALA A 204 -9.58 -15.56 8.43
C ALA A 204 -9.11 -15.29 9.88
N ASN A 205 -9.36 -14.09 10.41
CA ASN A 205 -9.03 -13.70 11.78
C ASN A 205 -10.18 -13.89 12.78
N ALA A 206 -11.29 -14.50 12.36
CA ALA A 206 -12.49 -14.70 13.18
C ALA A 206 -13.11 -13.40 13.75
N VAL A 207 -12.93 -12.28 13.03
CA VAL A 207 -13.51 -10.96 13.37
C VAL A 207 -14.50 -10.46 12.31
N GLY A 208 -14.92 -11.30 11.38
CA GLY A 208 -15.84 -10.92 10.30
C GLY A 208 -17.18 -10.35 10.79
N ALA A 209 -17.65 -10.74 11.97
CA ALA A 209 -18.84 -10.17 12.59
C ALA A 209 -18.61 -8.76 13.18
N LEU A 210 -17.37 -8.38 13.42
CA LEU A 210 -16.98 -7.08 14.00
C LEU A 210 -16.56 -6.07 12.91
N VAL A 211 -16.13 -6.53 11.73
CA VAL A 211 -15.69 -5.67 10.62
C VAL A 211 -16.82 -5.56 9.59
N ARG A 212 -17.37 -4.39 9.44
CA ARG A 212 -18.38 -4.06 8.43
C ARG A 212 -17.70 -3.34 7.26
N VAL A 213 -17.82 -3.89 6.07
CA VAL A 213 -17.23 -3.34 4.87
C VAL A 213 -18.26 -2.55 4.07
N HIS A 214 -17.95 -1.30 3.79
CA HIS A 214 -18.80 -0.34 3.07
C HIS A 214 -18.29 -0.12 1.67
N GLU A 215 -19.19 -0.11 0.69
CA GLU A 215 -18.89 0.17 -0.73
C GLU A 215 -18.99 1.66 -1.05
N GLU A 216 -19.69 2.41 -0.20
CA GLU A 216 -19.87 3.85 -0.33
C GLU A 216 -19.52 4.57 0.96
N ALA A 217 -18.65 5.59 0.87
CA ALA A 217 -18.25 6.39 2.03
C ALA A 217 -19.43 7.09 2.74
N ALA A 218 -20.53 7.33 2.00
CA ALA A 218 -21.75 7.94 2.57
C ALA A 218 -22.49 7.04 3.56
N THR A 219 -22.22 5.73 3.55
CA THR A 219 -22.84 4.76 4.48
C THR A 219 -22.05 4.57 5.77
N LEU A 220 -20.86 5.16 5.87
CA LEU A 220 -20.07 5.12 7.10
C LEU A 220 -20.77 5.83 8.25
N PRO A 221 -20.65 5.32 9.49
CA PRO A 221 -21.26 5.95 10.66
C PRO A 221 -20.61 7.30 10.97
N THR A 222 -21.34 8.10 11.73
CA THR A 222 -20.82 9.30 12.39
C THR A 222 -20.63 9.05 13.89
N GLU A 223 -19.95 9.97 14.57
CA GLU A 223 -19.72 9.93 16.03
C GLU A 223 -18.96 8.66 16.47
N VAL A 224 -17.93 8.27 15.70
CA VAL A 224 -17.00 7.20 16.09
C VAL A 224 -15.88 7.75 16.97
N ASP A 225 -15.24 6.85 17.74
CA ASP A 225 -14.18 7.20 18.67
C ASP A 225 -12.84 7.37 17.97
N VAL A 226 -12.61 6.63 16.87
CA VAL A 226 -11.36 6.65 16.11
C VAL A 226 -11.64 6.59 14.61
N VAL A 227 -10.98 7.45 13.85
CA VAL A 227 -10.84 7.31 12.40
C VAL A 227 -9.35 7.11 12.10
N VAL A 228 -9.01 6.00 11.47
CA VAL A 228 -7.66 5.76 10.95
C VAL A 228 -7.70 5.80 9.43
N ALA A 229 -6.73 6.49 8.80
CA ALA A 229 -6.57 6.55 7.36
C ALA A 229 -5.08 6.50 7.00
N ASN A 230 -4.71 5.50 6.20
CA ASN A 230 -3.35 5.34 5.67
C ASN A 230 -3.40 5.44 4.15
N ILE A 231 -3.56 6.65 3.66
CA ILE A 231 -3.69 6.98 2.23
C ILE A 231 -2.79 8.17 1.90
N LEU A 232 -2.73 8.53 0.62
CA LEU A 232 -1.85 9.59 0.12
C LEU A 232 -2.14 10.95 0.77
N ALA A 233 -1.09 11.73 1.02
CA ALA A 233 -1.17 13.00 1.76
C ALA A 233 -2.10 14.03 1.09
N GLY A 234 -2.06 14.18 -0.24
CA GLY A 234 -2.95 15.07 -0.98
C GLY A 234 -4.42 14.69 -0.79
N THR A 235 -4.72 13.39 -0.92
CA THR A 235 -6.07 12.85 -0.70
C THR A 235 -6.54 13.05 0.75
N LEU A 236 -5.65 12.90 1.75
CA LEU A 236 -5.98 13.21 3.15
C LEU A 236 -6.42 14.65 3.32
N VAL A 237 -5.72 15.61 2.71
CA VAL A 237 -6.07 17.04 2.79
C VAL A 237 -7.44 17.32 2.16
N GLU A 238 -7.71 16.73 0.98
CA GLU A 238 -9.03 16.85 0.32
C GLU A 238 -10.16 16.27 1.16
N LEU A 239 -9.92 15.15 1.82
CA LEU A 239 -10.90 14.43 2.64
C LEU A 239 -11.00 14.95 4.08
N ALA A 240 -10.20 15.94 4.49
CA ALA A 240 -10.15 16.42 5.87
C ALA A 240 -11.54 16.75 6.46
N PRO A 241 -12.44 17.51 5.76
CA PRO A 241 -13.78 17.77 6.28
C PRO A 241 -14.58 16.51 6.56
N ARG A 242 -14.48 15.54 5.63
CA ARG A 242 -15.23 14.27 5.71
C ARG A 242 -14.73 13.39 6.85
N LEU A 243 -13.42 13.19 6.93
CA LEU A 243 -12.79 12.38 7.98
C LEU A 243 -13.11 12.94 9.38
N CYS A 244 -13.05 14.28 9.53
CA CYS A 244 -13.38 14.94 10.78
C CYS A 244 -14.88 14.89 11.12
N ALA A 245 -15.77 14.84 10.10
CA ALA A 245 -17.21 14.72 10.32
C ALA A 245 -17.62 13.38 10.94
N HIS A 246 -16.88 12.31 10.67
CA HIS A 246 -17.13 11.00 11.25
C HIS A 246 -16.80 10.90 12.75
N LEU A 247 -15.92 11.76 13.26
CA LEU A 247 -15.49 11.72 14.67
C LEU A 247 -16.53 12.26 15.62
N ALA A 248 -16.73 11.60 16.75
CA ALA A 248 -17.38 12.15 17.91
C ALA A 248 -16.56 13.32 18.52
N PRO A 249 -17.17 14.23 19.31
CA PRO A 249 -16.41 15.12 20.16
C PRO A 249 -15.44 14.34 21.05
N GLY A 250 -14.17 14.75 21.09
CA GLY A 250 -13.12 14.02 21.77
C GLY A 250 -12.59 12.77 21.05
N GLY A 251 -13.14 12.41 19.89
CA GLY A 251 -12.64 11.32 19.06
C GLY A 251 -11.26 11.59 18.46
N GLN A 252 -10.56 10.55 18.10
CA GLN A 252 -9.16 10.61 17.64
C GLN A 252 -9.04 10.33 16.14
N LEU A 253 -8.27 11.15 15.46
CA LEU A 253 -7.87 10.95 14.08
C LEU A 253 -6.44 10.46 14.01
N VAL A 254 -6.19 9.44 13.18
CA VAL A 254 -4.86 8.88 12.95
C VAL A 254 -4.60 8.82 11.45
N LEU A 255 -3.59 9.49 11.00
CA LEU A 255 -3.25 9.64 9.59
C LEU A 255 -1.85 9.11 9.33
N ALA A 256 -1.67 8.35 8.26
CA ALA A 256 -0.39 7.90 7.74
C ALA A 256 -0.42 7.87 6.21
N GLY A 257 0.65 7.39 5.57
CA GLY A 257 0.84 7.58 4.13
C GLY A 257 1.40 8.97 3.81
N ILE A 258 2.03 9.60 4.79
CA ILE A 258 2.53 10.97 4.75
C ILE A 258 4.05 10.93 4.79
N LEU A 259 4.71 11.46 3.77
CA LEU A 259 6.15 11.65 3.81
C LEU A 259 6.50 12.80 4.78
N LYS A 260 7.68 12.73 5.38
CA LYS A 260 8.14 13.74 6.36
C LYS A 260 8.05 15.18 5.85
N GLN A 261 8.33 15.42 4.57
CA GLN A 261 8.22 16.74 3.95
C GLN A 261 6.77 17.22 3.76
N GLN A 262 5.77 16.30 3.75
CA GLN A 262 4.35 16.62 3.59
C GLN A 262 3.63 16.92 4.91
N VAL A 263 4.29 16.69 6.05
CA VAL A 263 3.69 16.85 7.40
C VAL A 263 3.09 18.23 7.60
N HIS A 264 3.81 19.29 7.16
CA HIS A 264 3.34 20.66 7.31
C HIS A 264 2.03 20.91 6.52
N GLU A 265 1.98 20.45 5.28
CA GLU A 265 0.81 20.59 4.40
C GLU A 265 -0.43 19.90 5.00
N VAL A 266 -0.27 18.66 5.45
CA VAL A 266 -1.38 17.90 6.07
C VAL A 266 -1.85 18.58 7.34
N ARG A 267 -0.95 19.07 8.20
CA ARG A 267 -1.32 19.81 9.41
C ARG A 267 -2.12 21.08 9.11
N VAL A 268 -1.70 21.84 8.10
CA VAL A 268 -2.42 23.04 7.65
C VAL A 268 -3.81 22.68 7.11
N GLY A 269 -3.92 21.62 6.31
CA GLY A 269 -5.19 21.13 5.75
C GLY A 269 -6.21 20.73 6.83
N PHE A 270 -5.76 20.20 7.96
CA PHE A 270 -6.64 19.77 9.06
C PHE A 270 -6.88 20.82 10.15
N ALA A 271 -6.10 21.92 10.17
CA ALA A 271 -6.17 22.95 11.21
C ALA A 271 -7.57 23.53 11.47
N PRO A 272 -8.49 23.66 10.48
CA PRO A 272 -9.86 24.14 10.74
C PRO A 272 -10.70 23.21 11.64
N TRP A 273 -10.35 21.94 11.75
CA TRP A 273 -11.14 20.93 12.47
C TRP A 273 -10.47 20.43 13.75
N LEU A 274 -9.17 20.19 13.72
CA LEU A 274 -8.39 19.70 14.86
C LEU A 274 -6.90 19.95 14.66
N GLU A 275 -6.15 19.98 15.75
CA GLU A 275 -4.70 20.06 15.73
C GLU A 275 -4.10 18.67 15.60
N LEU A 276 -3.21 18.49 14.60
CA LEU A 276 -2.45 17.27 14.39
C LEU A 276 -1.03 17.41 14.94
N ALA A 277 -0.59 16.40 15.70
CA ALA A 277 0.79 16.24 16.14
C ALA A 277 1.42 15.00 15.50
N VAL A 278 2.72 15.04 15.29
CA VAL A 278 3.47 13.84 14.86
C VAL A 278 3.47 12.83 16.00
N PHE A 279 2.87 11.66 15.76
CA PHE A 279 2.90 10.54 16.69
C PHE A 279 4.24 9.80 16.65
N ALA A 280 4.68 9.44 15.44
CA ALA A 280 5.95 8.75 15.21
C ALA A 280 6.39 8.90 13.75
N GLU A 281 7.68 8.65 13.53
CA GLU A 281 8.29 8.63 12.19
C GLU A 281 9.06 7.31 12.00
N ARG A 282 9.07 6.80 10.77
CA ARG A 282 9.80 5.60 10.39
C ARG A 282 10.16 5.64 8.90
N ASP A 283 11.43 5.46 8.56
CA ASP A 283 11.91 5.30 7.17
C ASP A 283 11.40 6.41 6.23
N GLY A 284 11.44 7.67 6.67
CA GLY A 284 10.98 8.82 5.89
C GLY A 284 9.47 9.07 5.92
N TRP A 285 8.68 8.19 6.53
CA TRP A 285 7.23 8.31 6.71
C TRP A 285 6.86 8.81 8.09
N SER A 286 5.75 9.53 8.17
CA SER A 286 5.21 10.07 9.42
C SER A 286 3.78 9.59 9.66
N ALA A 287 3.45 9.32 10.92
CA ALA A 287 2.06 9.22 11.37
C ALA A 287 1.70 10.43 12.20
N LEU A 288 0.55 11.02 11.88
CA LEU A 288 -0.02 12.15 12.61
C LEU A 288 -1.24 11.68 13.41
N ALA A 289 -1.41 12.25 14.59
CA ALA A 289 -2.61 12.01 15.39
C ALA A 289 -3.13 13.33 15.97
N GLY A 290 -4.45 13.43 16.09
CA GLY A 290 -5.11 14.57 16.69
C GLY A 290 -6.44 14.19 17.34
N ARG A 291 -6.98 15.08 18.15
CA ARG A 291 -8.25 14.88 18.85
C ARG A 291 -9.23 15.97 18.44
N LYS A 292 -10.45 15.57 18.07
CA LYS A 292 -11.53 16.51 17.78
C LYS A 292 -11.93 17.22 19.08
N PRO A 293 -12.06 18.55 19.07
CA PRO A 293 -12.53 19.34 20.23
C PRO A 293 -13.88 18.85 20.79
#